data_268b5d07177dfb88daf575f335ce9886
#
_entry.id   268b5d07177dfb88daf575f335ce9886
#
_cell.length_a   1.000
_cell.length_b   1.000
_cell.length_c   1.000
_cell.angle_alpha   90.00
_cell.angle_beta   90.00
_cell.angle_gamma   90.00
#
_symmetry.space_group_name_H-M   'P 1'
#
loop_
_entity.id
_entity.type
_entity.pdbx_description
1 polymer ?
#
loop_
_entity_poly.entity_id
_entity_poly.type
_entity_poly.pdbx_seq_one_letter_code
_entity_poly.pdbx_strand_id
1 'polypeptide(L)'
;MHFLDQAKIFIKSGWGGPGAVSFRREKYEEYGGPDGGNGGKGGDIIFEAVQGLNTLIDFRYTQHFKAQRGTPGMGKNRYGAGGKDLIIKVPVGTQILSDPKPIEGSEDEDGIPDYEDQDVLADFTEVGQRVTFLRGGDGGRGNMSYKTSTNRAPRQHGTGWPGQEMWVWLRLKLLADVGLVGMPNAGKSTLINQVTNTKAKVGAYAFTTTKPQLGVVLHKQREFVLADIPGLIAGAAEGVGIGDRFLGHIERCRVLLHLIDATGDDPIEAFHIVQDELSAYGEGLDEKPQIVALNKGDLLGPELMEDIADQLREEGVEDVFIISAGTGEGVEALLDAILPIVGQALDDAKPESDADEEGERPWSPL
;
A
#
# COMPACT_ATOMS: atom_id res chain seq x y z
N MET A 1 -13.42 -11.33 -9.51
CA MET A 1 -12.84 -10.94 -8.21
C MET A 1 -13.41 -9.59 -7.82
N HIS A 2 -13.84 -9.40 -6.58
CA HIS A 2 -14.21 -8.08 -6.09
C HIS A 2 -12.93 -7.38 -5.64
N PHE A 3 -12.68 -6.18 -6.13
CA PHE A 3 -11.59 -5.32 -5.67
C PHE A 3 -12.08 -4.61 -4.40
N LEU A 4 -11.28 -4.66 -3.34
CA LEU A 4 -11.55 -3.96 -2.09
C LEU A 4 -10.37 -3.06 -1.79
N ASP A 5 -10.61 -1.77 -1.71
CA ASP A 5 -9.64 -0.70 -1.47
C ASP A 5 -9.62 -0.20 -0.03
N GLN A 6 -10.64 -0.53 0.74
CA GLN A 6 -10.74 -0.17 2.15
C GLN A 6 -11.20 -1.35 2.99
N ALA A 7 -10.57 -1.55 4.13
CA ALA A 7 -10.96 -2.59 5.08
C ALA A 7 -10.74 -2.12 6.52
N LYS A 8 -11.74 -2.35 7.38
CA LYS A 8 -11.60 -2.14 8.83
C LYS A 8 -11.16 -3.44 9.48
N ILE A 9 -10.08 -3.38 10.26
CA ILE A 9 -9.53 -4.54 10.96
C ILE A 9 -9.27 -4.23 12.43
N PHE A 10 -9.42 -5.24 13.26
CA PHE A 10 -9.05 -5.23 14.67
C PHE A 10 -7.69 -5.88 14.85
N ILE A 11 -6.76 -5.18 15.47
CA ILE A 11 -5.42 -5.67 15.75
C ILE A 11 -5.17 -5.68 17.25
N LYS A 12 -4.52 -6.76 17.72
CA LYS A 12 -4.18 -6.93 19.14
C LYS A 12 -2.83 -7.60 19.28
N SER A 13 -1.91 -6.94 19.99
CA SER A 13 -0.63 -7.54 20.34
C SER A 13 -0.77 -8.57 21.47
N GLY A 14 0.23 -9.42 21.63
CA GLY A 14 0.23 -10.47 22.63
C GLY A 14 0.34 -9.92 24.05
N TRP A 15 -0.35 -10.54 25.00
CA TRP A 15 -0.13 -10.29 26.42
C TRP A 15 1.18 -10.92 26.87
N GLY A 16 1.87 -10.29 27.83
CA GLY A 16 2.98 -10.91 28.52
C GLY A 16 2.53 -12.12 29.33
N GLY A 17 3.38 -13.14 29.39
CA GLY A 17 3.15 -14.30 30.26
C GLY A 17 3.33 -13.93 31.73
N PRO A 18 2.63 -14.58 32.67
CA PRO A 18 2.84 -14.37 34.10
C PRO A 18 4.19 -14.94 34.57
N GLY A 19 4.78 -14.31 35.56
CA GLY A 19 5.92 -14.86 36.28
C GLY A 19 5.51 -16.08 37.12
N ALA A 20 6.47 -16.93 37.44
CA ALA A 20 6.25 -18.11 38.27
C ALA A 20 6.51 -17.82 39.76
N VAL A 21 5.75 -18.53 40.61
CA VAL A 21 6.09 -18.70 42.02
C VAL A 21 6.59 -20.13 42.19
N SER A 22 7.88 -20.26 42.45
CA SER A 22 8.51 -21.54 42.67
C SER A 22 9.63 -21.41 43.68
N PHE A 23 9.91 -22.50 44.41
CA PHE A 23 10.97 -22.60 45.37
C PHE A 23 11.83 -23.81 45.08
N ARG A 24 13.14 -23.65 45.19
CA ARG A 24 14.10 -24.71 44.92
C ARG A 24 13.87 -25.88 45.88
N ARG A 25 13.77 -27.07 45.34
CA ARG A 25 13.63 -28.32 46.08
C ARG A 25 14.68 -29.30 45.56
N GLU A 26 15.68 -29.54 46.40
CA GLU A 26 16.76 -30.48 46.11
C GLU A 26 16.97 -31.43 47.29
N LYS A 27 17.58 -32.55 47.00
CA LYS A 27 17.97 -33.51 48.04
C LYS A 27 18.96 -32.83 48.98
N TYR A 28 18.67 -32.82 50.27
CA TYR A 28 19.48 -32.13 51.31
C TYR A 28 19.31 -30.60 51.41
N GLU A 29 18.42 -29.97 50.68
CA GLU A 29 18.04 -28.54 50.91
C GLU A 29 16.59 -28.47 51.41
N GLU A 30 16.41 -28.28 52.70
CA GLU A 30 15.11 -28.25 53.34
C GLU A 30 14.34 -26.93 53.06
N TYR A 31 15.08 -25.84 52.93
CA TYR A 31 14.55 -24.48 52.68
C TYR A 31 15.21 -23.83 51.49
N GLY A 32 14.91 -24.31 50.27
CA GLY A 32 15.38 -23.68 49.04
C GLY A 32 14.79 -22.29 48.82
N GLY A 33 15.60 -21.37 48.33
CA GLY A 33 15.17 -20.01 48.02
C GLY A 33 14.17 -19.94 46.85
N PRO A 34 13.57 -18.76 46.57
CA PRO A 34 12.70 -18.56 45.41
C PRO A 34 13.48 -18.78 44.12
N ASP A 35 12.91 -19.52 43.21
CA ASP A 35 13.50 -19.89 41.91
C ASP A 35 12.51 -19.76 40.73
N GLY A 36 11.41 -19.03 40.92
CA GLY A 36 10.45 -18.76 39.88
C GLY A 36 10.99 -17.77 38.82
N GLY A 37 11.00 -18.20 37.56
CA GLY A 37 11.43 -17.37 36.43
C GLY A 37 10.37 -16.38 35.97
N ASN A 38 10.76 -15.41 35.15
CA ASN A 38 9.87 -14.42 34.58
C ASN A 38 9.04 -15.02 33.44
N GLY A 39 7.86 -14.46 33.18
CA GLY A 39 7.08 -14.76 31.99
C GLY A 39 7.74 -14.20 30.71
N GLY A 40 7.37 -14.75 29.57
CA GLY A 40 7.80 -14.27 28.27
C GLY A 40 7.05 -13.01 27.83
N LYS A 41 7.67 -12.17 26.99
CA LYS A 41 7.03 -11.03 26.32
C LYS A 41 5.94 -11.54 25.36
N GLY A 42 4.83 -10.81 25.17
CA GLY A 42 3.86 -11.06 24.11
C GLY A 42 4.44 -10.70 22.73
N GLY A 43 3.90 -11.31 21.67
CA GLY A 43 4.28 -11.00 20.28
C GLY A 43 3.80 -9.61 19.85
N ASP A 44 4.57 -8.97 18.99
CA ASP A 44 4.26 -7.67 18.41
C ASP A 44 3.33 -7.84 17.19
N ILE A 45 2.64 -6.76 16.77
CA ILE A 45 1.97 -6.66 15.47
C ILE A 45 2.85 -5.83 14.55
N ILE A 46 3.20 -6.42 13.41
CA ILE A 46 4.07 -5.81 12.40
C ILE A 46 3.31 -5.79 11.09
N PHE A 47 3.26 -4.64 10.45
CA PHE A 47 2.82 -4.55 9.06
C PHE A 47 4.03 -4.60 8.13
N GLU A 48 3.87 -5.30 7.02
CA GLU A 48 4.91 -5.46 6.00
C GLU A 48 4.31 -5.25 4.61
N ALA A 49 4.87 -4.28 3.87
CA ALA A 49 4.50 -4.06 2.48
C ALA A 49 5.12 -5.15 1.59
N VAL A 50 4.30 -5.83 0.81
CA VAL A 50 4.77 -6.90 -0.07
C VAL A 50 4.37 -6.63 -1.51
N GLN A 51 5.20 -7.11 -2.44
CA GLN A 51 4.91 -7.10 -3.86
C GLN A 51 3.94 -8.24 -4.21
N GLY A 52 3.10 -8.03 -5.23
CA GLY A 52 2.18 -9.06 -5.74
C GLY A 52 0.81 -9.10 -5.04
N LEU A 53 0.57 -8.26 -4.04
CA LEU A 53 -0.77 -8.02 -3.50
C LEU A 53 -1.32 -6.72 -4.09
N ASN A 54 -2.46 -6.80 -4.80
CA ASN A 54 -3.09 -5.65 -5.46
C ASN A 54 -4.47 -5.31 -4.88
N THR A 55 -4.86 -5.91 -3.77
CA THR A 55 -6.19 -5.74 -3.17
C THR A 55 -6.18 -6.04 -1.69
N LEU A 56 -7.08 -5.43 -0.94
CA LEU A 56 -7.33 -5.71 0.48
C LEU A 56 -8.44 -6.75 0.70
N ILE A 57 -8.79 -7.55 -0.31
CA ILE A 57 -9.94 -8.45 -0.25
C ILE A 57 -9.85 -9.48 0.89
N ASP A 58 -8.64 -9.94 1.22
CA ASP A 58 -8.44 -10.92 2.29
C ASP A 58 -8.87 -10.37 3.65
N PHE A 59 -8.74 -9.06 3.85
CA PHE A 59 -9.14 -8.37 5.08
C PHE A 59 -10.65 -8.24 5.25
N ARG A 60 -11.43 -8.47 4.20
CA ARG A 60 -12.89 -8.56 4.28
C ARG A 60 -13.34 -9.83 5.01
N TYR A 61 -12.60 -10.91 4.81
CA TYR A 61 -12.92 -12.20 5.41
C TYR A 61 -12.25 -12.39 6.77
N THR A 62 -11.04 -11.89 6.92
CA THR A 62 -10.29 -11.94 8.18
C THR A 62 -10.12 -10.52 8.72
N GLN A 63 -10.93 -10.18 9.73
CA GLN A 63 -10.93 -8.84 10.32
C GLN A 63 -10.22 -8.77 11.68
N HIS A 64 -9.88 -9.90 12.30
CA HIS A 64 -9.28 -9.94 13.62
C HIS A 64 -7.88 -10.55 13.58
N PHE A 65 -6.90 -9.76 13.94
CA PHE A 65 -5.50 -10.14 13.98
C PHE A 65 -4.96 -10.06 15.41
N LYS A 66 -4.55 -11.22 15.97
CA LYS A 66 -4.08 -11.32 17.34
C LYS A 66 -2.73 -12.00 17.38
N ALA A 67 -1.70 -11.31 17.91
CA ALA A 67 -0.39 -11.91 18.12
C ALA A 67 -0.40 -12.85 19.33
N GLN A 68 0.59 -13.72 19.37
CA GLN A 68 0.68 -14.77 20.37
C GLN A 68 1.04 -14.21 21.73
N ARG A 69 0.41 -14.75 22.78
CA ARG A 69 0.73 -14.45 24.17
C ARG A 69 2.09 -15.04 24.56
N GLY A 70 2.84 -14.34 25.41
CA GLY A 70 4.02 -14.89 26.07
C GLY A 70 3.66 -16.05 27.02
N THR A 71 4.54 -17.03 27.11
CA THR A 71 4.32 -18.19 27.99
C THR A 71 4.64 -17.86 29.44
N PRO A 72 4.02 -18.55 30.42
CA PRO A 72 4.34 -18.36 31.82
C PRO A 72 5.81 -18.71 32.14
N GLY A 73 6.37 -18.07 33.12
CA GLY A 73 7.64 -18.48 33.73
C GLY A 73 7.50 -19.85 34.40
N MET A 74 8.62 -20.50 34.68
CA MET A 74 8.68 -21.81 35.30
C MET A 74 9.66 -21.82 36.47
N GLY A 75 9.62 -22.87 37.27
CA GLY A 75 10.62 -23.13 38.32
C GLY A 75 12.04 -23.33 37.76
N LYS A 76 13.03 -23.34 38.64
CA LYS A 76 14.46 -23.41 38.31
C LYS A 76 14.93 -22.22 37.46
N ASN A 77 14.39 -21.04 37.77
CA ASN A 77 14.70 -19.77 37.12
C ASN A 77 14.52 -19.79 35.56
N ARG A 78 13.63 -20.65 35.06
CA ARG A 78 13.37 -20.71 33.61
C ARG A 78 12.37 -19.65 33.20
N TYR A 79 12.78 -18.82 32.24
CA TYR A 79 11.93 -17.80 31.64
C TYR A 79 10.88 -18.42 30.72
N GLY A 80 9.71 -17.81 30.66
CA GLY A 80 8.72 -18.13 29.64
C GLY A 80 9.21 -17.72 28.24
N ALA A 81 8.88 -18.49 27.23
CA ALA A 81 9.16 -18.14 25.85
C ALA A 81 8.33 -16.91 25.43
N GLY A 82 8.92 -16.04 24.62
CA GLY A 82 8.19 -14.93 23.97
C GLY A 82 7.10 -15.46 23.03
N GLY A 83 6.01 -14.72 22.92
CA GLY A 83 5.00 -14.93 21.89
C GLY A 83 5.58 -14.61 20.52
N LYS A 84 5.13 -15.33 19.49
CA LYS A 84 5.52 -15.04 18.11
C LYS A 84 4.87 -13.74 17.65
N ASP A 85 5.63 -12.91 16.95
CA ASP A 85 5.12 -11.72 16.29
C ASP A 85 4.16 -12.12 15.16
N LEU A 86 3.17 -11.27 14.93
CA LEU A 86 2.24 -11.43 13.83
C LEU A 86 2.56 -10.40 12.75
N ILE A 87 3.00 -10.89 11.59
CA ILE A 87 3.26 -10.06 10.42
C ILE A 87 2.00 -10.05 9.56
N ILE A 88 1.45 -8.86 9.37
CA ILE A 88 0.30 -8.59 8.50
C ILE A 88 0.86 -8.02 7.20
N LYS A 89 0.71 -8.80 6.12
CA LYS A 89 1.18 -8.40 4.80
C LYS A 89 0.14 -7.53 4.12
N VAL A 90 0.56 -6.35 3.65
CA VAL A 90 -0.28 -5.39 2.94
C VAL A 90 0.32 -5.07 1.58
N PRO A 91 -0.50 -4.68 0.58
CA PRO A 91 0.00 -4.14 -0.67
C PRO A 91 0.84 -2.88 -0.45
N VAL A 92 1.79 -2.62 -1.33
CA VAL A 92 2.43 -1.29 -1.43
C VAL A 92 1.35 -0.25 -1.75
N GLY A 93 1.45 0.95 -1.18
CA GLY A 93 0.45 1.99 -1.29
C GLY A 93 -0.68 1.89 -0.26
N THR A 94 -0.58 0.98 0.71
CA THR A 94 -1.55 0.89 1.80
C THR A 94 -1.28 1.94 2.86
N GLN A 95 -2.29 2.72 3.21
CA GLN A 95 -2.30 3.59 4.38
C GLN A 95 -3.05 2.92 5.52
N ILE A 96 -2.50 3.06 6.71
CA ILE A 96 -3.19 2.70 7.96
C ILE A 96 -3.72 3.98 8.58
N LEU A 97 -5.02 4.03 8.79
CA LEU A 97 -5.73 5.18 9.34
C LEU A 97 -6.30 4.84 10.72
N SER A 98 -6.42 5.88 11.56
CA SER A 98 -7.12 5.77 12.84
C SER A 98 -8.60 5.40 12.64
N ASP A 99 -9.22 4.80 13.65
CA ASP A 99 -10.69 4.66 13.65
C ASP A 99 -11.28 6.07 13.91
N PRO A 100 -12.21 6.55 13.06
CA PRO A 100 -12.77 7.89 13.22
C PRO A 100 -13.54 7.95 14.54
N LYS A 101 -13.33 9.03 15.28
CA LYS A 101 -14.04 9.27 16.54
C LYS A 101 -15.25 10.16 16.28
N PRO A 102 -16.39 9.88 16.90
CA PRO A 102 -17.53 10.78 16.83
C PRO A 102 -17.18 12.09 17.51
N ILE A 103 -17.55 13.21 16.89
CA ILE A 103 -17.40 14.55 17.45
C ILE A 103 -18.50 14.73 18.50
N GLU A 104 -18.12 14.93 19.77
CA GLU A 104 -19.08 15.13 20.84
C GLU A 104 -19.91 16.39 20.61
N GLY A 105 -21.25 16.23 20.52
CA GLY A 105 -22.19 17.33 20.38
C GLY A 105 -22.40 17.84 18.96
N SER A 106 -21.88 17.15 17.96
CA SER A 106 -22.16 17.40 16.55
C SER A 106 -22.94 16.21 15.98
N GLU A 107 -24.17 16.45 15.58
CA GLU A 107 -25.05 15.48 14.93
C GLU A 107 -25.64 16.13 13.67
N ASP A 108 -25.79 15.36 12.59
CA ASP A 108 -26.48 15.83 11.40
C ASP A 108 -28.01 15.91 11.62
N GLU A 109 -28.74 16.34 10.58
CA GLU A 109 -30.21 16.50 10.64
C GLU A 109 -30.94 15.17 10.94
N ASP A 110 -30.30 14.02 10.71
CA ASP A 110 -30.81 12.68 10.97
C ASP A 110 -30.38 12.12 12.35
N GLY A 111 -29.65 12.90 13.15
CA GLY A 111 -29.15 12.50 14.47
C GLY A 111 -27.94 11.55 14.43
N ILE A 112 -27.22 11.51 13.31
CA ILE A 112 -25.97 10.75 13.15
C ILE A 112 -24.82 11.65 13.59
N PRO A 113 -23.92 11.19 14.51
CA PRO A 113 -22.80 12.00 14.94
C PRO A 113 -21.83 12.26 13.78
N ASP A 114 -21.34 13.48 13.68
CA ASP A 114 -20.21 13.80 12.81
C ASP A 114 -18.95 13.10 13.33
N TYR A 115 -18.05 12.76 12.43
CA TYR A 115 -16.80 12.07 12.76
C TYR A 115 -15.60 12.94 12.47
N GLU A 116 -14.60 12.88 13.35
CA GLU A 116 -13.29 13.48 13.09
C GLU A 116 -12.64 12.89 11.83
N ASP A 117 -11.80 13.69 11.18
CA ASP A 117 -10.97 13.18 10.09
C ASP A 117 -10.04 12.08 10.59
N GLN A 118 -9.82 11.08 9.75
CA GLN A 118 -8.96 9.95 10.06
C GLN A 118 -7.48 10.35 9.95
N ASP A 119 -6.74 10.21 11.05
CA ASP A 119 -5.30 10.40 11.02
C ASP A 119 -4.60 9.28 10.26
N VAL A 120 -3.61 9.64 9.43
CA VAL A 120 -2.70 8.67 8.81
C VAL A 120 -1.67 8.23 9.83
N LEU A 121 -1.77 6.99 10.31
CA LEU A 121 -0.87 6.41 11.30
C LEU A 121 0.40 5.81 10.67
N ALA A 122 0.29 5.28 9.45
CA ALA A 122 1.41 4.78 8.65
C ALA A 122 1.05 4.79 7.16
N ASP A 123 2.06 4.98 6.31
CA ASP A 123 1.96 4.90 4.85
C ASP A 123 3.06 3.97 4.33
N PHE A 124 2.67 2.99 3.52
CA PHE A 124 3.57 1.97 2.98
C PHE A 124 3.84 2.24 1.51
N THR A 125 4.92 2.94 1.23
CA THR A 125 5.30 3.38 -0.12
C THR A 125 6.32 2.46 -0.80
N GLU A 126 7.08 1.67 -0.02
CA GLU A 126 8.18 0.85 -0.51
C GLU A 126 7.94 -0.64 -0.25
N VAL A 127 8.41 -1.49 -1.17
CA VAL A 127 8.39 -2.95 -1.00
C VAL A 127 9.33 -3.36 0.13
N GLY A 128 8.85 -4.22 1.02
CA GLY A 128 9.64 -4.68 2.17
C GLY A 128 9.64 -3.73 3.37
N GLN A 129 9.00 -2.55 3.26
CA GLN A 129 8.83 -1.63 4.38
C GLN A 129 8.12 -2.33 5.53
N ARG A 130 8.71 -2.30 6.73
CA ARG A 130 8.17 -2.91 7.94
C ARG A 130 7.98 -1.89 9.04
N VAL A 131 6.79 -1.90 9.63
CA VAL A 131 6.46 -1.02 10.76
C VAL A 131 5.92 -1.87 11.90
N THR A 132 6.59 -1.81 13.06
CA THR A 132 6.04 -2.39 14.30
C THR A 132 4.95 -1.45 14.84
N PHE A 133 3.72 -1.88 14.69
CA PHE A 133 2.54 -1.04 14.95
C PHE A 133 2.08 -1.13 16.40
N LEU A 134 1.97 -2.35 16.93
CA LEU A 134 1.62 -2.59 18.34
C LEU A 134 2.68 -3.47 19.01
N ARG A 135 3.15 -3.03 20.15
CA ARG A 135 4.11 -3.80 20.94
C ARG A 135 3.40 -4.74 21.91
N GLY A 136 3.91 -5.96 22.01
CA GLY A 136 3.44 -6.96 22.97
C GLY A 136 3.73 -6.53 24.40
N GLY A 137 2.88 -6.96 25.33
CA GLY A 137 3.06 -6.71 26.76
C GLY A 137 4.29 -7.43 27.32
N ASP A 138 4.97 -6.81 28.26
CA ASP A 138 6.12 -7.40 28.94
C ASP A 138 5.72 -8.57 29.83
N GLY A 139 6.61 -9.55 29.94
CA GLY A 139 6.42 -10.68 30.85
C GLY A 139 6.44 -10.27 32.32
N GLY A 140 5.59 -10.90 33.12
CA GLY A 140 5.54 -10.70 34.55
C GLY A 140 6.81 -11.22 35.24
N ARG A 141 7.25 -10.54 36.27
CA ARG A 141 8.40 -10.95 37.06
C ARG A 141 8.08 -12.18 37.91
N GLY A 142 8.98 -13.17 37.95
CA GLY A 142 8.90 -14.31 38.86
C GLY A 142 9.24 -13.94 40.29
N ASN A 143 8.90 -14.80 41.24
CA ASN A 143 9.12 -14.53 42.66
C ASN A 143 10.60 -14.33 43.03
N MET A 144 11.53 -14.88 42.27
CA MET A 144 12.94 -14.65 42.46
C MET A 144 13.32 -13.16 42.37
N SER A 145 12.66 -12.40 41.48
CA SER A 145 12.90 -10.95 41.30
C SER A 145 12.44 -10.09 42.47
N TYR A 146 11.62 -10.64 43.37
CA TYR A 146 11.08 -9.94 44.56
C TYR A 146 11.84 -10.31 45.86
N LYS A 147 12.92 -11.10 45.76
CA LYS A 147 13.74 -11.45 46.90
C LYS A 147 14.50 -10.22 47.42
N THR A 148 14.33 -9.95 48.69
CA THR A 148 15.06 -8.87 49.41
C THR A 148 15.73 -9.43 50.68
N SER A 149 16.53 -8.62 51.37
CA SER A 149 17.13 -9.00 52.64
C SER A 149 16.12 -9.29 53.74
N THR A 150 14.97 -8.58 53.71
CA THR A 150 13.87 -8.74 54.65
C THR A 150 12.85 -9.78 54.23
N ASN A 151 12.59 -9.92 52.92
CA ASN A 151 11.71 -10.94 52.39
C ASN A 151 12.49 -11.96 51.56
N ARG A 152 12.97 -13.02 52.19
CA ARG A 152 13.80 -14.03 51.56
C ARG A 152 13.02 -15.08 50.79
N ALA A 153 11.71 -15.20 51.03
CA ALA A 153 10.82 -16.20 50.43
C ALA A 153 9.54 -15.58 49.85
N PRO A 154 9.63 -14.63 48.90
CA PRO A 154 8.45 -13.96 48.36
C PRO A 154 7.55 -14.93 47.62
N ARG A 155 6.20 -14.80 47.79
CA ARG A 155 5.19 -15.56 47.09
C ARG A 155 4.45 -14.73 46.06
N GLN A 156 4.86 -13.51 45.82
CA GLN A 156 4.27 -12.63 44.80
C GLN A 156 4.98 -12.81 43.47
N HIS A 157 4.22 -12.59 42.39
CA HIS A 157 4.72 -12.60 41.02
C HIS A 157 3.95 -11.56 40.18
N GLY A 158 4.50 -11.14 39.08
CA GLY A 158 3.83 -10.28 38.11
C GLY A 158 2.90 -11.11 37.21
N THR A 159 1.72 -10.59 36.90
CA THR A 159 0.74 -11.25 36.00
C THR A 159 1.10 -11.11 34.53
N GLY A 160 2.12 -10.34 34.20
CA GLY A 160 2.42 -9.88 32.84
C GLY A 160 1.60 -8.63 32.48
N TRP A 161 2.09 -7.87 31.53
CA TRP A 161 1.45 -6.66 31.08
C TRP A 161 0.47 -6.97 29.94
N PRO A 162 -0.65 -6.24 29.84
CA PRO A 162 -1.58 -6.39 28.71
C PRO A 162 -0.89 -5.96 27.41
N GLY A 163 -1.28 -6.61 26.32
CA GLY A 163 -0.98 -6.13 24.98
C GLY A 163 -1.85 -4.93 24.63
N GLN A 164 -1.45 -4.20 23.62
CA GLN A 164 -2.19 -3.09 23.02
C GLN A 164 -3.23 -3.63 22.04
N GLU A 165 -4.36 -2.94 21.89
CA GLU A 165 -5.38 -3.29 20.92
C GLU A 165 -6.03 -2.04 20.36
N MET A 166 -6.40 -2.09 19.08
CA MET A 166 -7.12 -0.99 18.42
C MET A 166 -7.80 -1.47 17.14
N TRP A 167 -8.78 -0.69 16.70
CA TRP A 167 -9.33 -0.77 15.36
C TRP A 167 -8.55 0.19 14.46
N VAL A 168 -8.29 -0.25 13.24
CA VAL A 168 -7.65 0.57 12.20
C VAL A 168 -8.35 0.35 10.88
N TRP A 169 -8.31 1.37 10.03
CA TRP A 169 -8.70 1.27 8.65
C TRP A 169 -7.47 1.10 7.79
N LEU A 170 -7.51 0.13 6.90
CA LEU A 170 -6.59 0.00 5.80
C LEU A 170 -7.22 0.67 4.60
N ARG A 171 -6.51 1.58 3.97
CA ARG A 171 -6.90 2.23 2.71
C ARG A 171 -5.79 2.00 1.72
N LEU A 172 -6.11 1.31 0.63
CA LEU A 172 -5.19 1.15 -0.48
C LEU A 172 -5.32 2.39 -1.37
N LYS A 173 -4.31 3.24 -1.40
CA LYS A 173 -4.20 4.25 -2.43
C LYS A 173 -3.85 3.53 -3.71
N LEU A 174 -4.74 3.57 -4.69
CA LEU A 174 -4.53 2.94 -5.98
C LEU A 174 -3.24 3.48 -6.61
N LEU A 175 -2.29 2.59 -6.74
CA LEU A 175 -1.12 2.81 -7.57
C LEU A 175 -1.52 2.32 -8.97
N ALA A 176 -1.85 3.24 -9.86
CA ALA A 176 -1.77 2.96 -11.26
C ALA A 176 -0.30 3.17 -11.65
N ASP A 177 0.26 2.22 -12.37
CA ASP A 177 1.60 2.39 -12.91
C ASP A 177 1.61 3.45 -14.00
N VAL A 178 0.52 3.52 -14.79
CA VAL A 178 0.32 4.44 -15.91
C VAL A 178 -0.99 5.20 -15.75
N GLY A 179 -0.90 6.52 -15.69
CA GLY A 179 -2.06 7.41 -15.72
C GLY A 179 -2.40 7.85 -17.14
N LEU A 180 -3.64 7.60 -17.60
CA LEU A 180 -4.12 8.09 -18.89
C LEU A 180 -4.64 9.51 -18.74
N VAL A 181 -4.06 10.42 -19.50
CA VAL A 181 -4.50 11.82 -19.61
C VAL A 181 -4.88 12.15 -21.05
N GLY A 182 -5.70 13.15 -21.27
CA GLY A 182 -6.11 13.57 -22.59
C GLY A 182 -7.53 14.11 -22.62
N MET A 183 -7.89 14.82 -23.69
CA MET A 183 -9.20 15.44 -23.91
C MET A 183 -10.35 14.42 -23.84
N PRO A 184 -11.60 14.87 -23.55
CA PRO A 184 -12.77 14.02 -23.72
C PRO A 184 -12.82 13.42 -25.13
N ASN A 185 -13.24 12.16 -25.22
CA ASN A 185 -13.33 11.40 -26.48
C ASN A 185 -11.98 11.11 -27.18
N ALA A 186 -10.83 11.39 -26.58
CA ALA A 186 -9.53 11.00 -27.12
C ALA A 186 -9.35 9.48 -27.26
N GLY A 187 -10.26 8.68 -26.68
CA GLY A 187 -10.26 7.23 -26.79
C GLY A 187 -9.64 6.50 -25.60
N LYS A 188 -9.46 7.18 -24.45
CA LYS A 188 -8.87 6.60 -23.23
C LYS A 188 -9.54 5.31 -22.79
N SER A 189 -10.86 5.33 -22.63
CA SER A 189 -11.61 4.14 -22.21
C SER A 189 -11.58 3.02 -23.27
N THR A 190 -11.48 3.38 -24.56
CA THR A 190 -11.33 2.41 -25.65
C THR A 190 -9.97 1.72 -25.54
N LEU A 191 -8.91 2.49 -25.32
CA LEU A 191 -7.56 1.94 -25.14
C LEU A 191 -7.50 0.99 -23.95
N ILE A 192 -8.04 1.38 -22.79
CA ILE A 192 -8.10 0.50 -21.61
C ILE A 192 -8.78 -0.82 -21.94
N ASN A 193 -9.94 -0.76 -22.61
CA ASN A 193 -10.68 -1.97 -22.97
C ASN A 193 -9.92 -2.86 -23.96
N GLN A 194 -9.16 -2.25 -24.88
CA GLN A 194 -8.36 -2.96 -25.89
C GLN A 194 -7.17 -3.71 -25.27
N VAL A 195 -6.46 -3.06 -24.35
CA VAL A 195 -5.22 -3.62 -23.78
C VAL A 195 -5.46 -4.51 -22.56
N THR A 196 -6.66 -4.47 -22.00
CA THR A 196 -6.98 -5.24 -20.79
C THR A 196 -7.45 -6.65 -21.16
N ASN A 197 -6.76 -7.68 -20.68
CA ASN A 197 -7.11 -9.10 -20.92
C ASN A 197 -8.43 -9.56 -20.27
N THR A 198 -8.94 -8.78 -19.35
CA THR A 198 -10.27 -8.97 -18.74
C THR A 198 -11.01 -7.66 -18.85
N LYS A 199 -12.32 -7.67 -19.10
CA LYS A 199 -13.14 -6.44 -19.17
C LYS A 199 -12.70 -5.45 -18.10
N ALA A 200 -12.31 -4.24 -18.53
CA ALA A 200 -11.89 -3.16 -17.65
C ALA A 200 -12.86 -3.05 -16.47
N LYS A 201 -12.32 -3.09 -15.27
CA LYS A 201 -13.15 -3.02 -14.06
C LYS A 201 -13.37 -1.55 -13.72
N VAL A 202 -14.62 -1.13 -13.78
CA VAL A 202 -15.02 0.17 -13.25
C VAL A 202 -15.00 0.04 -11.72
N GLY A 203 -14.04 0.69 -11.08
CA GLY A 203 -13.97 0.80 -9.61
C GLY A 203 -15.07 1.76 -9.14
N ALA A 204 -15.94 1.30 -8.23
CA ALA A 204 -16.84 2.19 -7.52
C ALA A 204 -16.12 2.70 -6.26
N TYR A 205 -15.54 3.88 -6.34
CA TYR A 205 -14.88 4.51 -5.20
C TYR A 205 -15.87 5.44 -4.50
N ALA A 206 -16.00 5.29 -3.19
CA ALA A 206 -16.97 6.03 -2.38
C ALA A 206 -16.74 7.55 -2.35
N PHE A 207 -15.59 8.01 -2.84
CA PHE A 207 -15.14 9.41 -2.79
C PHE A 207 -14.96 10.05 -4.18
N THR A 208 -15.31 9.36 -5.27
CA THR A 208 -15.25 9.93 -6.62
C THR A 208 -16.65 10.10 -7.20
N THR A 209 -16.98 11.29 -7.63
CA THR A 209 -18.22 11.58 -8.39
C THR A 209 -18.18 10.91 -9.78
N THR A 210 -16.98 10.71 -10.31
CA THR A 210 -16.72 10.02 -11.57
C THR A 210 -15.90 8.76 -11.31
N LYS A 211 -16.39 7.59 -11.72
CA LYS A 211 -15.76 6.29 -11.47
C LYS A 211 -14.54 6.11 -12.38
N PRO A 212 -13.30 6.05 -11.85
CA PRO A 212 -12.15 5.77 -12.69
C PRO A 212 -12.23 4.36 -13.28
N GLN A 213 -11.79 4.24 -14.53
CA GLN A 213 -11.63 2.94 -15.16
C GLN A 213 -10.20 2.47 -14.94
N LEU A 214 -10.06 1.27 -14.38
CA LEU A 214 -8.77 0.62 -14.19
C LEU A 214 -8.67 -0.59 -15.12
N GLY A 215 -7.53 -0.72 -15.76
CA GLY A 215 -7.20 -1.87 -16.60
C GLY A 215 -5.91 -2.52 -16.14
N VAL A 216 -5.92 -3.82 -15.90
CA VAL A 216 -4.69 -4.61 -15.70
C VAL A 216 -4.22 -5.11 -17.05
N VAL A 217 -3.05 -4.69 -17.46
CA VAL A 217 -2.40 -5.06 -18.71
C VAL A 217 -1.35 -6.12 -18.42
N LEU A 218 -1.43 -7.24 -19.14
CA LEU A 218 -0.38 -8.25 -19.16
C LEU A 218 0.37 -8.15 -20.50
N HIS A 219 1.60 -7.67 -20.47
CA HIS A 219 2.45 -7.54 -21.64
C HIS A 219 3.83 -8.16 -21.38
N LYS A 220 4.31 -9.04 -22.26
CA LYS A 220 5.61 -9.74 -22.14
C LYS A 220 5.87 -10.33 -20.73
N GLN A 221 4.85 -11.01 -20.16
CA GLN A 221 4.88 -11.64 -18.83
C GLN A 221 5.03 -10.65 -17.64
N ARG A 222 4.83 -9.37 -17.87
CA ARG A 222 4.76 -8.35 -16.81
C ARG A 222 3.37 -7.77 -16.76
N GLU A 223 2.88 -7.57 -15.53
CA GLU A 223 1.59 -6.94 -15.27
C GLU A 223 1.81 -5.52 -14.79
N PHE A 224 1.00 -4.59 -15.31
CA PHE A 224 0.93 -3.22 -14.82
C PHE A 224 -0.50 -2.70 -14.93
N VAL A 225 -0.79 -1.63 -14.18
CA VAL A 225 -2.13 -1.07 -14.07
C VAL A 225 -2.22 0.26 -14.81
N LEU A 226 -3.16 0.36 -15.75
CA LEU A 226 -3.59 1.60 -16.39
C LEU A 226 -4.78 2.18 -15.63
N ALA A 227 -4.78 3.49 -15.38
CA ALA A 227 -5.93 4.21 -14.84
C ALA A 227 -6.35 5.33 -15.78
N ASP A 228 -7.64 5.38 -16.11
CA ASP A 228 -8.25 6.58 -16.72
C ASP A 228 -8.38 7.64 -15.62
N ILE A 229 -7.85 8.81 -15.89
CA ILE A 229 -7.90 9.97 -14.98
C ILE A 229 -9.06 10.88 -15.45
N PRO A 230 -10.28 10.66 -14.95
CA PRO A 230 -11.41 11.51 -15.30
C PRO A 230 -11.28 12.84 -14.60
N GLY A 231 -11.58 13.93 -15.30
CA GLY A 231 -11.73 15.26 -14.68
C GLY A 231 -10.53 16.19 -14.78
N LEU A 232 -9.46 15.82 -15.49
CA LEU A 232 -8.39 16.77 -15.83
C LEU A 232 -8.85 17.91 -16.75
N ILE A 233 -10.04 17.85 -17.37
CA ILE A 233 -10.41 18.75 -18.49
C ILE A 233 -11.78 19.42 -18.32
N ALA A 234 -12.42 19.42 -17.18
CA ALA A 234 -13.70 20.06 -17.00
C ALA A 234 -13.72 21.03 -15.80
N GLY A 235 -12.95 22.13 -15.87
CA GLY A 235 -13.09 23.23 -14.91
C GLY A 235 -12.62 22.93 -13.48
N ALA A 236 -11.67 22.04 -13.31
CA ALA A 236 -11.10 21.73 -12.00
C ALA A 236 -10.37 22.93 -11.37
N ALA A 237 -9.86 23.85 -12.19
CA ALA A 237 -9.27 25.12 -11.74
C ALA A 237 -10.31 26.12 -11.15
N GLU A 238 -11.62 25.90 -11.37
CA GLU A 238 -12.69 26.78 -10.87
C GLU A 238 -13.24 26.38 -9.49
N GLY A 239 -12.60 25.47 -8.79
CA GLY A 239 -12.92 25.20 -7.38
C GLY A 239 -14.22 24.42 -7.13
N VAL A 240 -14.83 23.81 -8.13
CA VAL A 240 -15.98 22.93 -7.97
C VAL A 240 -15.51 21.48 -7.84
N GLY A 241 -14.84 21.19 -6.73
CA GLY A 241 -14.93 19.95 -5.98
C GLY A 241 -14.78 18.60 -6.68
N ILE A 242 -13.79 18.38 -7.60
CA ILE A 242 -13.24 17.02 -7.77
C ILE A 242 -11.95 17.03 -6.96
N GLY A 243 -12.14 16.77 -5.66
CA GLY A 243 -11.26 17.11 -4.59
C GLY A 243 -9.82 16.62 -4.69
N ASP A 244 -8.96 17.28 -3.94
CA ASP A 244 -7.59 16.97 -3.54
C ASP A 244 -7.32 15.46 -3.27
N ARG A 245 -8.39 14.70 -3.01
CA ARG A 245 -8.34 13.25 -2.75
C ARG A 245 -8.11 12.39 -3.99
N PHE A 246 -8.53 12.82 -5.19
CA PHE A 246 -8.33 12.04 -6.42
C PHE A 246 -6.92 12.28 -6.99
N LEU A 247 -6.37 13.47 -6.78
CA LEU A 247 -5.04 13.86 -7.22
C LEU A 247 -3.93 13.07 -6.52
N GLY A 248 -4.10 12.74 -5.25
CA GLY A 248 -3.19 11.84 -4.52
C GLY A 248 -3.05 10.44 -5.14
N HIS A 249 -3.90 10.09 -6.11
CA HIS A 249 -3.76 8.84 -6.88
C HIS A 249 -2.88 9.02 -8.12
N ILE A 250 -2.94 10.22 -8.74
CA ILE A 250 -2.13 10.55 -9.92
C ILE A 250 -0.66 10.77 -9.52
N GLU A 251 -0.43 11.39 -8.37
CA GLU A 251 0.92 11.59 -7.80
C GLU A 251 1.73 10.29 -7.76
N ARG A 252 1.05 9.15 -7.64
CA ARG A 252 1.70 7.84 -7.54
C ARG A 252 1.77 7.07 -8.86
N CYS A 253 1.24 7.61 -9.97
CA CYS A 253 1.51 7.07 -11.29
C CYS A 253 2.99 7.27 -11.62
N ARG A 254 3.61 6.25 -12.19
CA ARG A 254 5.03 6.28 -12.57
C ARG A 254 5.27 6.99 -13.88
N VAL A 255 4.30 6.90 -14.79
CA VAL A 255 4.32 7.51 -16.12
C VAL A 255 2.93 8.01 -16.47
N LEU A 256 2.86 9.11 -17.19
CA LEU A 256 1.63 9.62 -17.78
C LEU A 256 1.60 9.26 -19.27
N LEU A 257 0.50 8.66 -19.69
CA LEU A 257 0.22 8.42 -21.11
C LEU A 257 -0.78 9.46 -21.60
N HIS A 258 -0.28 10.43 -22.36
CA HIS A 258 -1.10 11.48 -22.95
C HIS A 258 -1.68 11.01 -24.29
N LEU A 259 -2.98 10.82 -24.31
CA LEU A 259 -3.69 10.35 -25.50
C LEU A 259 -4.34 11.54 -26.21
N ILE A 260 -3.96 11.77 -27.47
CA ILE A 260 -4.45 12.86 -28.32
C ILE A 260 -5.31 12.29 -29.44
N ASP A 261 -6.46 12.91 -29.68
CA ASP A 261 -7.32 12.59 -30.81
C ASP A 261 -6.75 13.25 -32.08
N ALA A 262 -6.19 12.45 -32.98
CA ALA A 262 -5.64 12.98 -34.22
C ALA A 262 -6.71 13.54 -35.18
N THR A 263 -7.99 13.17 -34.98
CA THR A 263 -9.12 13.63 -35.80
C THR A 263 -9.76 14.91 -35.27
N GLY A 264 -9.26 15.46 -34.18
CA GLY A 264 -9.74 16.72 -33.60
C GLY A 264 -9.43 17.93 -34.49
N ASP A 265 -10.06 19.06 -34.20
CA ASP A 265 -9.87 20.31 -34.97
C ASP A 265 -8.42 20.81 -34.89
N ASP A 266 -7.79 20.71 -33.70
CA ASP A 266 -6.40 21.08 -33.47
C ASP A 266 -5.76 20.14 -32.41
N PRO A 267 -5.03 19.09 -32.86
CA PRO A 267 -4.35 18.17 -31.95
C PRO A 267 -3.23 18.82 -31.12
N ILE A 268 -2.60 19.86 -31.63
CA ILE A 268 -1.51 20.58 -30.93
C ILE A 268 -2.09 21.45 -29.82
N GLU A 269 -3.18 22.19 -30.08
CA GLU A 269 -3.88 22.93 -29.05
C GLU A 269 -4.40 21.99 -27.95
N ALA A 270 -4.93 20.83 -28.32
CA ALA A 270 -5.35 19.80 -27.35
C ALA A 270 -4.19 19.30 -26.47
N PHE A 271 -2.99 19.17 -27.03
CA PHE A 271 -1.78 18.85 -26.26
C PHE A 271 -1.47 19.95 -25.26
N HIS A 272 -1.43 21.23 -25.67
CA HIS A 272 -1.12 22.35 -24.79
C HIS A 272 -2.12 22.53 -23.65
N ILE A 273 -3.43 22.39 -23.94
CA ILE A 273 -4.47 22.47 -22.90
C ILE A 273 -4.22 21.47 -21.77
N VAL A 274 -3.85 20.25 -22.09
CA VAL A 274 -3.57 19.20 -21.08
C VAL A 274 -2.28 19.50 -20.33
N GLN A 275 -1.24 20.01 -20.99
CA GLN A 275 0.02 20.39 -20.34
C GLN A 275 -0.18 21.55 -19.37
N ASP A 276 -0.95 22.57 -19.78
CA ASP A 276 -1.27 23.72 -18.91
C ASP A 276 -2.06 23.27 -17.68
N GLU A 277 -2.98 22.32 -17.84
CA GLU A 277 -3.76 21.78 -16.74
C GLU A 277 -2.89 20.95 -15.79
N LEU A 278 -1.97 20.10 -16.29
CA LEU A 278 -1.01 19.37 -15.47
C LEU A 278 -0.10 20.31 -14.68
N SER A 279 0.39 21.38 -15.32
CA SER A 279 1.22 22.38 -14.68
C SER A 279 0.45 23.21 -13.63
N ALA A 280 -0.81 23.55 -13.89
CA ALA A 280 -1.66 24.27 -12.97
C ALA A 280 -1.97 23.47 -11.69
N TYR A 281 -1.98 22.15 -11.79
CA TYR A 281 -2.13 21.26 -10.64
C TYR A 281 -0.90 21.26 -9.74
N GLY A 282 0.30 21.42 -10.29
CA GLY A 282 1.55 21.32 -9.53
C GLY A 282 1.83 19.90 -9.04
N GLU A 283 2.36 19.78 -7.81
CA GLU A 283 2.68 18.52 -7.13
C GLU A 283 3.60 17.58 -7.92
N GLY A 284 4.41 18.15 -8.85
CA GLY A 284 5.39 17.40 -9.64
C GLY A 284 4.77 16.51 -10.73
N LEU A 285 3.53 16.78 -11.15
CA LEU A 285 2.89 16.04 -12.25
C LEU A 285 3.47 16.39 -13.61
N ASP A 286 3.92 17.62 -13.78
CA ASP A 286 4.62 18.14 -14.95
C ASP A 286 6.05 17.58 -15.09
N GLU A 287 6.67 17.16 -13.98
CA GLU A 287 8.00 16.56 -13.97
C GLU A 287 8.00 15.06 -14.26
N LYS A 288 6.82 14.43 -14.31
CA LYS A 288 6.71 12.98 -14.54
C LYS A 288 7.08 12.60 -15.98
N PRO A 289 7.68 11.40 -16.18
CA PRO A 289 7.85 10.87 -17.51
C PRO A 289 6.53 10.82 -18.26
N GLN A 290 6.48 11.42 -19.44
CA GLN A 290 5.30 11.42 -20.29
C GLN A 290 5.58 10.67 -21.60
N ILE A 291 4.59 9.91 -22.05
CA ILE A 291 4.52 9.28 -23.37
C ILE A 291 3.34 9.87 -24.09
N VAL A 292 3.52 10.35 -25.30
CA VAL A 292 2.44 10.92 -26.12
C VAL A 292 2.01 9.92 -27.19
N ALA A 293 0.71 9.69 -27.29
CA ALA A 293 0.13 8.82 -28.32
C ALA A 293 -0.97 9.53 -29.11
N LEU A 294 -0.78 9.61 -30.41
CA LEU A 294 -1.78 10.05 -31.38
C LEU A 294 -2.73 8.89 -31.67
N ASN A 295 -3.97 9.02 -31.24
CA ASN A 295 -4.99 7.98 -31.41
C ASN A 295 -5.87 8.25 -32.63
N LYS A 296 -6.59 7.21 -33.05
CA LYS A 296 -7.48 7.16 -34.22
C LYS A 296 -6.73 7.25 -35.56
N GLY A 297 -5.49 6.73 -35.59
CA GLY A 297 -4.68 6.68 -36.80
C GLY A 297 -5.31 5.94 -37.96
N ASP A 298 -6.28 5.08 -37.68
CA ASP A 298 -7.06 4.36 -38.69
C ASP A 298 -8.00 5.25 -39.51
N LEU A 299 -8.32 6.45 -39.01
CA LEU A 299 -9.26 7.39 -39.67
C LEU A 299 -8.55 8.44 -40.53
N LEU A 300 -7.26 8.59 -40.42
CA LEU A 300 -6.44 9.55 -41.18
C LEU A 300 -5.41 8.84 -42.03
N GLY A 301 -4.99 9.51 -43.10
CA GLY A 301 -3.89 9.00 -43.93
C GLY A 301 -2.54 9.05 -43.20
N PRO A 302 -1.60 8.14 -43.53
CA PRO A 302 -0.30 8.06 -42.85
C PRO A 302 0.53 9.34 -42.99
N GLU A 303 0.44 10.05 -44.10
CA GLU A 303 1.16 11.32 -44.31
C GLU A 303 0.71 12.40 -43.31
N LEU A 304 -0.62 12.55 -43.10
CA LEU A 304 -1.19 13.53 -42.19
C LEU A 304 -0.88 13.17 -40.73
N MET A 305 -0.87 11.89 -40.40
CA MET A 305 -0.49 11.43 -39.06
C MET A 305 0.98 11.75 -38.74
N GLU A 306 1.87 11.58 -39.71
CA GLU A 306 3.28 11.90 -39.54
C GLU A 306 3.52 13.42 -39.45
N ASP A 307 2.78 14.23 -40.26
CA ASP A 307 2.82 15.69 -40.15
C ASP A 307 2.42 16.20 -38.74
N ILE A 308 1.37 15.62 -38.16
CA ILE A 308 0.96 15.97 -36.78
C ILE A 308 2.01 15.49 -35.77
N ALA A 309 2.58 14.30 -35.97
CA ALA A 309 3.62 13.78 -35.09
C ALA A 309 4.89 14.65 -35.16
N ASP A 310 5.26 15.15 -36.34
CA ASP A 310 6.39 16.06 -36.51
C ASP A 310 6.15 17.42 -35.82
N GLN A 311 4.95 17.96 -35.89
CA GLN A 311 4.58 19.16 -35.14
C GLN A 311 4.70 18.97 -33.62
N LEU A 312 4.25 17.82 -33.08
CA LEU A 312 4.43 17.51 -31.66
C LEU A 312 5.91 17.34 -31.26
N ARG A 313 6.74 16.81 -32.16
CA ARG A 313 8.20 16.75 -31.95
C ARG A 313 8.84 18.14 -31.92
N GLU A 314 8.36 19.08 -32.75
CA GLU A 314 8.79 20.48 -32.71
C GLU A 314 8.44 21.19 -31.40
N GLU A 315 7.33 20.80 -30.74
CA GLU A 315 6.95 21.24 -29.40
C GLU A 315 7.76 20.59 -28.26
N GLY A 316 8.72 19.72 -28.60
CA GLY A 316 9.64 19.12 -27.62
C GLY A 316 9.25 17.72 -27.14
N VAL A 317 8.28 17.07 -27.76
CA VAL A 317 7.91 15.69 -27.44
C VAL A 317 8.91 14.75 -28.12
N GLU A 318 9.71 14.01 -27.33
CA GLU A 318 10.75 13.12 -27.87
C GLU A 318 10.12 11.92 -28.61
N ASP A 319 9.16 11.24 -27.99
CA ASP A 319 8.54 10.03 -28.50
C ASP A 319 7.04 10.22 -28.74
N VAL A 320 6.61 10.21 -30.01
CA VAL A 320 5.20 10.25 -30.41
C VAL A 320 4.82 8.92 -31.02
N PHE A 321 3.83 8.23 -30.45
CA PHE A 321 3.32 6.94 -30.93
C PHE A 321 2.03 7.14 -31.70
N ILE A 322 1.97 6.65 -32.92
CA ILE A 322 0.75 6.62 -33.73
C ILE A 322 0.02 5.32 -33.46
N ILE A 323 -1.21 5.40 -32.94
CA ILE A 323 -2.00 4.23 -32.57
C ILE A 323 -3.45 4.31 -33.05
N SER A 324 -4.11 3.18 -33.10
CA SER A 324 -5.55 3.08 -33.12
C SER A 324 -6.04 2.20 -31.97
N ALA A 325 -6.62 2.82 -30.96
CA ALA A 325 -7.23 2.11 -29.85
C ALA A 325 -8.41 1.21 -30.27
N GLY A 326 -9.05 1.54 -31.40
CA GLY A 326 -10.18 0.76 -31.96
C GLY A 326 -9.74 -0.52 -32.65
N THR A 327 -8.69 -0.46 -33.47
CA THR A 327 -8.17 -1.61 -34.23
C THR A 327 -7.06 -2.36 -33.53
N GLY A 328 -6.36 -1.70 -32.57
CA GLY A 328 -5.18 -2.25 -31.87
C GLY A 328 -3.85 -1.98 -32.60
N GLU A 329 -3.89 -1.29 -33.77
CA GLU A 329 -2.69 -0.95 -34.50
C GLU A 329 -1.79 0.02 -33.72
N GLY A 330 -0.47 -0.22 -33.71
CA GLY A 330 0.51 0.60 -32.99
C GLY A 330 0.51 0.41 -31.46
N VAL A 331 -0.49 -0.24 -30.88
CA VAL A 331 -0.64 -0.38 -29.42
C VAL A 331 0.48 -1.24 -28.82
N GLU A 332 0.95 -2.28 -29.52
CA GLU A 332 2.02 -3.14 -29.03
C GLU A 332 3.34 -2.37 -28.87
N ALA A 333 3.69 -1.50 -29.84
CA ALA A 333 4.87 -0.64 -29.77
C ALA A 333 4.77 0.37 -28.60
N LEU A 334 3.58 0.92 -28.36
CA LEU A 334 3.32 1.80 -27.23
C LEU A 334 3.54 1.06 -25.88
N LEU A 335 3.02 -0.17 -25.74
CA LEU A 335 3.21 -0.97 -24.53
C LEU A 335 4.67 -1.36 -24.33
N ASP A 336 5.42 -1.59 -25.41
CA ASP A 336 6.88 -1.84 -25.36
C ASP A 336 7.65 -0.63 -24.83
N ALA A 337 7.24 0.59 -25.15
CA ALA A 337 7.86 1.81 -24.64
C ALA A 337 7.51 2.08 -23.16
N ILE A 338 6.29 1.73 -22.74
CA ILE A 338 5.85 1.90 -21.35
C ILE A 338 6.59 0.93 -20.41
N LEU A 339 6.81 -0.31 -20.85
CA LEU A 339 7.30 -1.40 -20.02
C LEU A 339 8.66 -1.13 -19.33
N PRO A 340 9.67 -0.54 -19.98
CA PRO A 340 10.95 -0.20 -19.34
C PRO A 340 10.80 0.84 -18.23
N ILE A 341 9.96 1.87 -18.44
CA ILE A 341 9.76 2.96 -17.47
C ILE A 341 9.10 2.41 -16.21
N VAL A 342 8.06 1.59 -16.39
CA VAL A 342 7.39 0.90 -15.28
C VAL A 342 8.34 -0.13 -14.63
N GLY A 343 9.19 -0.80 -15.41
CA GLY A 343 10.11 -1.84 -14.94
C GLY A 343 11.32 -1.30 -14.17
N GLN A 344 11.93 -0.21 -14.61
CA GLN A 344 13.06 0.41 -13.92
C GLN A 344 12.68 0.83 -12.51
N ALA A 345 11.54 1.45 -12.32
CA ALA A 345 11.04 1.82 -11.00
C ALA A 345 10.72 0.60 -10.09
N LEU A 346 10.53 -0.60 -10.67
CA LEU A 346 10.39 -1.85 -9.90
C LEU A 346 11.76 -2.41 -9.49
N ASP A 347 12.79 -2.19 -10.28
CA ASP A 347 14.16 -2.65 -9.99
C ASP A 347 14.88 -1.67 -9.04
N ASP A 348 14.63 -0.37 -9.14
CA ASP A 348 15.13 0.65 -8.20
C ASP A 348 14.49 0.52 -6.80
N ALA A 349 13.30 -0.06 -6.71
CA ALA A 349 12.61 -0.36 -5.44
C ALA A 349 13.05 -1.69 -4.81
N LYS A 350 13.95 -2.46 -5.42
CA LYS A 350 14.58 -3.63 -4.78
C LYS A 350 15.67 -3.10 -3.84
N PRO A 351 15.60 -3.37 -2.51
CA PRO A 351 16.75 -3.16 -1.66
C PRO A 351 17.90 -4.00 -2.26
N GLU A 352 19.08 -3.40 -2.35
CA GLU A 352 20.30 -4.14 -2.63
C GLU A 352 20.32 -5.33 -1.66
N SER A 353 20.01 -6.52 -2.15
CA SER A 353 20.17 -7.73 -1.36
C SER A 353 21.65 -7.81 -1.06
N ASP A 354 22.02 -7.87 0.21
CA ASP A 354 23.32 -8.28 0.70
C ASP A 354 23.74 -9.57 -0.04
N ALA A 355 24.29 -9.39 -1.22
CA ALA A 355 25.09 -10.38 -1.89
C ALA A 355 26.46 -10.27 -1.22
N ASP A 356 26.68 -11.13 -0.24
CA ASP A 356 27.98 -11.63 0.20
C ASP A 356 27.90 -12.00 1.69
N GLU A 357 27.42 -13.20 1.96
CA GLU A 357 27.92 -14.08 3.03
C GLU A 357 27.30 -15.48 2.95
N GLU A 358 27.40 -16.14 1.80
CA GLU A 358 27.46 -17.60 1.76
C GLU A 358 28.93 -18.06 1.82
N GLY A 359 29.52 -17.85 2.99
CA GLY A 359 30.70 -18.58 3.41
C GLY A 359 30.26 -20.00 3.79
N GLU A 360 30.49 -20.96 2.92
CA GLU A 360 30.41 -22.38 3.19
C GLU A 360 31.13 -22.72 4.50
N ARG A 361 30.38 -23.06 5.54
CA ARG A 361 30.93 -23.80 6.68
C ARG A 361 30.84 -25.27 6.34
N PRO A 362 31.99 -25.98 6.21
CA PRO A 362 31.97 -27.41 6.00
C PRO A 362 31.35 -28.10 7.21
N TRP A 363 30.34 -28.93 6.96
CA TRP A 363 29.72 -29.82 7.92
C TRP A 363 30.78 -30.74 8.49
N SER A 364 30.99 -30.76 9.80
CA SER A 364 31.82 -31.72 10.53
C SER A 364 30.95 -32.53 11.50
N PRO A 365 30.92 -33.86 11.38
CA PRO A 365 30.21 -34.69 12.34
C PRO A 365 31.16 -35.00 13.52
N LEU A 366 30.83 -34.54 14.71
CA LEU A 366 31.16 -35.12 16.01
C LEU A 366 30.08 -34.75 17.02
#